data_3a77ba8ed869a0d3a75fb0f4afabbb63
#
_entry.id   3a77ba8ed869a0d3a75fb0f4afabbb63
#
_cell.length_a   1.000
_cell.length_b   1.000
_cell.length_c   1.000
_cell.angle_alpha   90.00
_cell.angle_beta   90.00
_cell.angle_gamma   90.00
#
_symmetry.space_group_name_H-M   'P 1'
#
loop_
_entity.id
_entity.type
_entity.pdbx_description
1 polymer ?
#
loop_
_entity_poly.entity_id
_entity_poly.type
_entity_poly.pdbx_seq_one_letter_code
_entity_poly.pdbx_strand_id
1 'polypeptide(L)'
;MPGVTPAEVLSNFGITLVEDPAENQPRLLVDLPAAELVEHAIRREEGRMASNGALVIETGERTGRSPNDRFIVDTPDVHDKIAWGAVNRPLSVESYEAIKAGIVDYLNERDVFVTRGMAGADRNHTRRLLVACERASQALFIKQMLARPLAREIARTGEPDFCVLAAPGYQCDPAIKGLNSSAAVVINFQERVILVAGTGYSGEIKKSIFSVMNYLLPVEDDVLPMHLSLIHIS
;
A
#
# COMPACT_ATOMS: atom_id res chain seq x y z
N MET A 1 20.66 -12.41 -13.34
CA MET A 1 20.78 -10.99 -13.02
C MET A 1 20.25 -10.81 -11.59
N PRO A 2 20.87 -9.98 -10.74
CA PRO A 2 20.25 -9.65 -9.45
C PRO A 2 18.88 -9.01 -9.72
N GLY A 3 17.88 -9.35 -8.92
CA GLY A 3 16.55 -8.78 -9.04
C GLY A 3 16.55 -7.29 -8.68
N VAL A 4 15.54 -6.56 -9.14
CA VAL A 4 15.36 -5.13 -8.79
C VAL A 4 15.16 -4.99 -7.28
N THR A 5 15.90 -4.10 -6.65
CA THR A 5 15.80 -3.85 -5.21
C THR A 5 14.58 -2.98 -4.85
N PRO A 6 14.05 -3.07 -3.62
CA PRO A 6 12.99 -2.16 -3.18
C PRO A 6 13.35 -0.67 -3.31
N ALA A 7 14.60 -0.30 -3.05
CA ALA A 7 15.07 1.07 -3.22
C ALA A 7 14.98 1.53 -4.68
N GLU A 8 15.43 0.70 -5.63
CA GLU A 8 15.31 1.00 -7.06
C GLU A 8 13.85 1.14 -7.51
N VAL A 9 12.94 0.27 -7.04
CA VAL A 9 11.51 0.40 -7.33
C VAL A 9 10.95 1.72 -6.80
N LEU A 10 11.26 2.04 -5.55
CA LEU A 10 10.73 3.24 -4.89
C LEU A 10 11.32 4.54 -5.47
N SER A 11 12.55 4.49 -6.00
CA SER A 11 13.16 5.63 -6.70
C SER A 11 12.39 6.04 -7.96
N ASN A 12 11.72 5.11 -8.63
CA ASN A 12 10.84 5.41 -9.78
C ASN A 12 9.63 6.29 -9.38
N PHE A 13 9.26 6.30 -8.11
CA PHE A 13 8.22 7.18 -7.55
C PHE A 13 8.80 8.43 -6.89
N GLY A 14 10.13 8.60 -6.83
CA GLY A 14 10.80 9.73 -6.21
C GLY A 14 11.19 9.53 -4.75
N ILE A 15 11.04 8.32 -4.19
CA ILE A 15 11.52 7.99 -2.84
C ILE A 15 13.00 7.62 -2.94
N THR A 16 13.87 8.40 -2.26
CA THR A 16 15.33 8.30 -2.37
C THR A 16 16.00 7.67 -1.15
N LEU A 17 15.20 7.08 -0.25
CA LEU A 17 15.69 6.42 0.95
C LEU A 17 16.51 5.17 0.63
N VAL A 18 17.49 4.87 1.47
CA VAL A 18 18.34 3.67 1.39
C VAL A 18 18.26 2.86 2.68
N GLU A 19 18.74 1.60 2.66
CA GLU A 19 18.70 0.71 3.83
C GLU A 19 19.75 1.12 4.88
N ASP A 20 20.93 1.54 4.43
CA ASP A 20 22.05 1.95 5.27
C ASP A 20 22.44 3.42 5.03
N PRO A 21 21.64 4.40 5.49
CA PRO A 21 21.98 5.81 5.36
C PRO A 21 23.03 6.23 6.38
N ALA A 22 23.50 7.49 6.26
CA ALA A 22 24.30 8.12 7.30
C ALA A 22 23.52 8.22 8.62
N GLU A 23 24.26 8.38 9.72
CA GLU A 23 23.68 8.45 11.08
C GLU A 23 22.60 9.56 11.16
N ASN A 24 21.48 9.23 11.81
CA ASN A 24 20.30 10.11 11.98
C ASN A 24 19.55 10.49 10.69
N GLN A 25 19.77 9.78 9.61
CA GLN A 25 18.96 9.96 8.39
C GLN A 25 17.83 8.94 8.32
N PRO A 26 16.70 9.28 7.66
CA PRO A 26 15.64 8.34 7.37
C PRO A 26 16.12 7.16 6.51
N ARG A 27 15.56 5.99 6.72
CA ARG A 27 16.00 4.76 6.05
C ARG A 27 14.86 3.89 5.56
N LEU A 28 15.16 3.01 4.62
CA LEU A 28 14.30 1.91 4.25
C LEU A 28 14.53 0.72 5.19
N LEU A 29 13.43 0.19 5.73
CA LEU A 29 13.41 -0.98 6.58
C LEU A 29 12.68 -2.11 5.82
N VAL A 30 13.46 -2.98 5.17
CA VAL A 30 12.96 -3.92 4.17
C VAL A 30 12.70 -5.30 4.78
N ASP A 31 11.50 -5.82 4.58
CA ASP A 31 11.05 -7.18 4.93
C ASP A 31 11.34 -7.61 6.38
N LEU A 32 11.34 -6.68 7.33
CA LEU A 32 11.62 -6.96 8.73
C LEU A 32 10.78 -8.12 9.26
N PRO A 33 11.33 -8.95 10.16
CA PRO A 33 10.57 -9.97 10.89
C PRO A 33 9.40 -9.35 11.67
N ALA A 34 8.35 -10.14 11.92
CA ALA A 34 7.17 -9.67 12.65
C ALA A 34 7.53 -9.14 14.06
N ALA A 35 8.49 -9.77 14.75
CA ALA A 35 8.94 -9.34 16.06
C ALA A 35 9.56 -7.94 16.04
N GLU A 36 10.41 -7.66 15.05
CA GLU A 36 11.04 -6.34 14.87
C GLU A 36 10.00 -5.28 14.52
N LEU A 37 9.01 -5.60 13.68
CA LEU A 37 7.91 -4.69 13.37
C LEU A 37 7.07 -4.36 14.62
N VAL A 38 6.86 -5.34 15.52
CA VAL A 38 6.20 -5.09 16.82
C VAL A 38 7.03 -4.16 17.69
N GLU A 39 8.36 -4.38 17.79
CA GLU A 39 9.24 -3.50 18.54
C GLU A 39 9.23 -2.08 17.99
N HIS A 40 9.32 -1.92 16.67
CA HIS A 40 9.23 -0.61 16.02
C HIS A 40 7.89 0.07 16.31
N ALA A 41 6.76 -0.66 16.21
CA ALA A 41 5.45 -0.11 16.49
C ALA A 41 5.31 0.40 17.93
N ILE A 42 5.88 -0.34 18.91
CA ILE A 42 5.86 0.07 20.32
C ILE A 42 6.77 1.30 20.55
N ARG A 43 8.01 1.27 20.04
CA ARG A 43 8.96 2.38 20.19
C ARG A 43 8.48 3.68 19.55
N ARG A 44 7.67 3.58 18.49
CA ARG A 44 7.10 4.71 17.75
C ARG A 44 5.72 5.11 18.25
N GLU A 45 5.29 4.53 19.37
CA GLU A 45 3.99 4.81 20.01
C GLU A 45 2.80 4.59 19.08
N GLU A 46 2.93 3.68 18.11
CA GLU A 46 1.83 3.31 17.20
C GLU A 46 0.79 2.40 17.87
N GLY A 47 1.14 1.83 19.02
CA GLY A 47 0.29 0.94 19.78
C GLY A 47 0.95 0.40 21.04
N ARG A 48 0.28 -0.52 21.72
CA ARG A 48 0.73 -1.12 22.99
C ARG A 48 0.40 -2.60 23.05
N MET A 49 1.17 -3.35 23.86
CA MET A 49 0.88 -4.75 24.12
C MET A 49 -0.29 -4.88 25.10
N ALA A 50 -1.27 -5.72 24.77
CA ALA A 50 -2.29 -6.18 25.69
C ALA A 50 -1.73 -7.31 26.59
N SER A 51 -2.42 -7.61 27.68
CA SER A 51 -2.02 -8.65 28.64
C SER A 51 -1.95 -10.06 28.05
N ASN A 52 -2.67 -10.30 26.96
CA ASN A 52 -2.66 -11.57 26.22
C ASN A 52 -1.59 -11.62 25.10
N GLY A 53 -0.73 -10.61 25.01
CA GLY A 53 0.33 -10.53 24.00
C GLY A 53 -0.10 -9.98 22.63
N ALA A 54 -1.35 -9.54 22.47
CA ALA A 54 -1.78 -8.88 21.23
C ALA A 54 -1.27 -7.44 21.17
N LEU A 55 -0.84 -7.00 19.98
CA LEU A 55 -0.52 -5.61 19.72
C LEU A 55 -1.82 -4.84 19.44
N VAL A 56 -2.15 -3.89 20.29
CA VAL A 56 -3.30 -2.98 20.14
C VAL A 56 -2.81 -1.71 19.46
N ILE A 57 -3.32 -1.44 18.27
CA ILE A 57 -2.90 -0.31 17.43
C ILE A 57 -3.89 0.85 17.57
N GLU A 58 -3.34 2.07 17.61
CA GLU A 58 -4.11 3.30 17.56
C GLU A 58 -4.14 3.84 16.13
N THR A 59 -5.33 3.83 15.52
CA THR A 59 -5.50 4.25 14.12
C THR A 59 -5.79 5.75 13.98
N GLY A 60 -5.88 6.48 15.10
CA GLY A 60 -6.25 7.89 15.14
C GLY A 60 -7.76 8.10 14.94
N GLU A 61 -8.14 9.24 14.37
CA GLU A 61 -9.54 9.62 14.18
C GLU A 61 -10.31 8.66 13.26
N ARG A 62 -9.62 8.07 12.30
CA ARG A 62 -10.21 7.12 11.33
C ARG A 62 -10.04 5.68 11.79
N THR A 63 -11.07 5.15 12.46
CA THR A 63 -11.07 3.78 13.00
C THR A 63 -11.63 2.74 12.04
N GLY A 64 -12.01 3.16 10.83
CA GLY A 64 -12.57 2.33 9.78
C GLY A 64 -12.25 2.87 8.40
N ARG A 65 -12.83 2.25 7.37
CA ARG A 65 -12.65 2.68 5.98
C ARG A 65 -13.32 4.03 5.72
N SER A 66 -12.70 4.81 4.83
CA SER A 66 -13.21 6.09 4.34
C SER A 66 -13.71 5.94 2.89
N PRO A 67 -14.90 5.39 2.66
CA PRO A 67 -15.37 5.08 1.29
C PRO A 67 -15.53 6.33 0.42
N ASN A 68 -15.74 7.49 1.04
CA ASN A 68 -15.87 8.76 0.35
C ASN A 68 -14.53 9.36 -0.11
N ASP A 69 -13.43 8.90 0.45
CA ASP A 69 -12.07 9.38 0.16
C ASP A 69 -11.30 8.44 -0.77
N ARG A 70 -12.02 7.58 -1.52
CA ARG A 70 -11.43 6.63 -2.48
C ARG A 70 -11.65 7.09 -3.89
N PHE A 71 -10.55 7.07 -4.66
CA PHE A 71 -10.51 7.59 -6.01
C PHE A 71 -9.73 6.65 -6.94
N ILE A 72 -10.05 6.71 -8.21
CA ILE A 72 -9.30 6.08 -9.29
C ILE A 72 -8.88 7.21 -10.24
N VAL A 73 -7.61 7.22 -10.63
CA VAL A 73 -7.11 8.20 -11.59
C VAL A 73 -7.76 7.93 -12.95
N ASP A 74 -8.43 8.95 -13.48
CA ASP A 74 -9.11 8.85 -14.75
C ASP A 74 -8.13 9.13 -15.89
N THR A 75 -7.65 8.06 -16.50
CA THR A 75 -6.76 8.10 -17.67
C THR A 75 -7.46 7.47 -18.89
N PRO A 76 -7.09 7.86 -20.12
CA PRO A 76 -7.74 7.36 -21.34
C PRO A 76 -7.79 5.83 -21.42
N ASP A 77 -6.70 5.14 -20.99
CA ASP A 77 -6.59 3.68 -21.05
C ASP A 77 -7.48 2.94 -20.05
N VAL A 78 -7.94 3.66 -19.01
CA VAL A 78 -8.70 3.12 -17.88
C VAL A 78 -10.17 3.52 -17.95
N HIS A 79 -10.47 4.68 -18.53
CA HIS A 79 -11.78 5.34 -18.50
C HIS A 79 -12.94 4.38 -18.84
N ASP A 80 -12.86 3.71 -19.97
CA ASP A 80 -13.92 2.83 -20.47
C ASP A 80 -14.01 1.47 -19.76
N LYS A 81 -13.04 1.17 -18.90
CA LYS A 81 -12.95 -0.09 -18.15
C LYS A 81 -13.47 0.01 -16.72
N ILE A 82 -13.82 1.21 -16.27
CA ILE A 82 -14.31 1.46 -14.91
C ILE A 82 -15.80 1.80 -14.93
N ALA A 83 -16.55 1.14 -14.06
CA ALA A 83 -17.92 1.54 -13.76
C ALA A 83 -17.90 2.75 -12.80
N TRP A 84 -17.83 3.94 -13.37
CA TRP A 84 -17.78 5.20 -12.62
C TRP A 84 -19.06 5.47 -11.84
N GLY A 85 -18.93 6.03 -10.64
CA GLY A 85 -20.07 6.36 -9.78
C GLY A 85 -19.67 6.66 -8.34
N ALA A 86 -20.59 6.47 -7.41
CA ALA A 86 -20.37 6.78 -5.99
C ALA A 86 -19.26 5.94 -5.34
N VAL A 87 -18.97 4.76 -5.87
CA VAL A 87 -17.93 3.84 -5.35
C VAL A 87 -16.60 4.07 -6.04
N ASN A 88 -16.60 4.18 -7.36
CA ASN A 88 -15.43 4.42 -8.17
C ASN A 88 -15.44 5.89 -8.64
N ARG A 89 -14.84 6.75 -7.83
CA ARG A 89 -14.81 8.18 -8.09
C ARG A 89 -13.61 8.54 -8.95
N PRO A 90 -13.78 9.31 -10.03
CA PRO A 90 -12.66 9.75 -10.83
C PRO A 90 -11.85 10.82 -10.10
N LEU A 91 -10.53 10.79 -10.29
CA LEU A 91 -9.61 11.83 -9.90
C LEU A 91 -8.78 12.25 -11.13
N SER A 92 -8.58 13.54 -11.30
CA SER A 92 -7.74 14.02 -12.40
C SER A 92 -6.27 13.65 -12.19
N VAL A 93 -5.53 13.51 -13.30
CA VAL A 93 -4.08 13.27 -13.26
C VAL A 93 -3.36 14.39 -12.51
N GLU A 94 -3.76 15.65 -12.70
CA GLU A 94 -3.20 16.80 -11.99
C GLU A 94 -3.33 16.68 -10.46
N SER A 95 -4.53 16.33 -9.98
CA SER A 95 -4.77 16.14 -8.56
C SER A 95 -4.01 14.93 -7.99
N TYR A 96 -3.91 13.85 -8.77
CA TYR A 96 -3.10 12.70 -8.42
C TYR A 96 -1.61 13.07 -8.26
N GLU A 97 -1.03 13.80 -9.22
CA GLU A 97 0.37 14.21 -9.15
C GLU A 97 0.66 15.11 -7.94
N ALA A 98 -0.27 15.99 -7.59
CA ALA A 98 -0.14 16.83 -6.39
C ALA A 98 -0.14 15.99 -5.11
N ILE A 99 -1.02 14.99 -4.99
CA ILE A 99 -1.06 14.07 -3.84
C ILE A 99 0.20 13.22 -3.78
N LYS A 100 0.63 12.67 -4.92
CA LYS A 100 1.84 11.84 -5.04
C LYS A 100 3.09 12.61 -4.60
N ALA A 101 3.27 13.83 -5.11
CA ALA A 101 4.39 14.67 -4.73
C ALA A 101 4.44 14.92 -3.22
N GLY A 102 3.31 15.30 -2.61
CA GLY A 102 3.23 15.52 -1.16
C GLY A 102 3.50 14.25 -0.34
N ILE A 103 3.03 13.08 -0.76
CA ILE A 103 3.33 11.80 -0.09
C ILE A 103 4.82 11.46 -0.21
N VAL A 104 5.41 11.66 -1.39
CA VAL A 104 6.82 11.36 -1.64
C VAL A 104 7.72 12.26 -0.81
N ASP A 105 7.47 13.57 -0.81
CA ASP A 105 8.22 14.52 0.02
C ASP A 105 8.09 14.17 1.51
N TYR A 106 6.88 13.85 1.96
CA TYR A 106 6.61 13.44 3.34
C TYR A 106 7.36 12.17 3.74
N LEU A 107 7.36 11.13 2.88
CA LEU A 107 8.03 9.85 3.18
C LEU A 107 9.55 9.95 3.13
N ASN A 108 10.12 10.82 2.29
CA ASN A 108 11.57 11.01 2.20
C ASN A 108 12.20 11.59 3.49
N GLU A 109 11.39 12.17 4.37
CA GLU A 109 11.84 12.68 5.67
C GLU A 109 11.67 11.69 6.83
N ARG A 110 11.26 10.44 6.56
CA ARG A 110 10.89 9.45 7.58
C ARG A 110 11.39 8.06 7.25
N ASP A 111 11.55 7.23 8.30
CA ASP A 111 11.73 5.79 8.09
C ASP A 111 10.52 5.21 7.37
N VAL A 112 10.77 4.39 6.37
CA VAL A 112 9.74 3.70 5.60
C VAL A 112 9.92 2.20 5.70
N PHE A 113 8.87 1.50 6.13
CA PHE A 113 8.83 0.05 6.26
C PHE A 113 8.33 -0.56 4.95
N VAL A 114 9.16 -1.34 4.31
CA VAL A 114 8.83 -2.00 3.03
C VAL A 114 8.54 -3.47 3.25
N THR A 115 7.42 -3.93 2.76
CA THR A 115 7.03 -5.35 2.77
C THR A 115 6.74 -5.81 1.35
N ARG A 116 7.41 -6.89 0.92
CA ARG A 116 7.10 -7.59 -0.32
C ARG A 116 6.10 -8.71 -0.05
N GLY A 117 5.12 -8.86 -0.90
CA GLY A 117 4.09 -9.88 -0.75
C GLY A 117 3.42 -10.23 -2.06
N MET A 118 2.52 -11.18 -2.00
CA MET A 118 1.76 -11.65 -3.16
C MET A 118 0.27 -11.63 -2.85
N ALA A 119 -0.54 -11.14 -3.79
CA ALA A 119 -1.99 -11.19 -3.73
C ALA A 119 -2.55 -12.17 -4.77
N GLY A 120 -3.54 -12.95 -4.36
CA GLY A 120 -4.13 -14.02 -5.15
C GLY A 120 -3.68 -15.41 -4.65
N ALA A 121 -4.62 -16.35 -4.56
CA ALA A 121 -4.36 -17.72 -4.12
C ALA A 121 -3.87 -18.62 -5.24
N ASP A 122 -4.34 -18.38 -6.47
CA ASP A 122 -3.89 -19.10 -7.64
C ASP A 122 -2.55 -18.53 -8.13
N ARG A 123 -1.52 -19.37 -8.15
CA ARG A 123 -0.16 -18.98 -8.53
C ARG A 123 -0.04 -18.47 -9.97
N ASN A 124 -0.93 -18.88 -10.86
CA ASN A 124 -0.91 -18.41 -12.25
C ASN A 124 -1.45 -16.97 -12.38
N HIS A 125 -2.25 -16.53 -11.40
CA HIS A 125 -2.93 -15.25 -11.40
C HIS A 125 -2.55 -14.38 -10.18
N THR A 126 -1.46 -14.73 -9.51
CA THR A 126 -0.92 -13.96 -8.39
C THR A 126 -0.28 -12.66 -8.89
N ARG A 127 -0.44 -11.58 -8.13
CA ARG A 127 0.27 -10.31 -8.37
C ARG A 127 1.27 -10.05 -7.25
N ARG A 128 2.47 -9.64 -7.62
CA ARG A 128 3.56 -9.27 -6.71
C ARG A 128 3.37 -7.82 -6.28
N LEU A 129 3.48 -7.59 -5.00
CA LEU A 129 3.26 -6.29 -4.40
C LEU A 129 4.51 -5.82 -3.64
N LEU A 130 4.79 -4.54 -3.73
CA LEU A 130 5.70 -3.83 -2.86
C LEU A 130 4.89 -2.78 -2.09
N VAL A 131 4.85 -2.91 -0.78
CA VAL A 131 4.07 -2.01 0.09
C VAL A 131 5.04 -1.24 0.97
N ALA A 132 5.11 0.07 0.77
CA ALA A 132 5.92 1.00 1.56
C ALA A 132 5.01 1.75 2.52
N CYS A 133 5.24 1.60 3.83
CA CYS A 133 4.43 2.16 4.90
C CYS A 133 5.26 3.07 5.80
N GLU A 134 4.71 4.22 6.19
CA GLU A 134 5.25 5.05 7.26
C GLU A 134 5.24 4.33 8.62
N ARG A 135 4.22 3.50 8.89
CA ARG A 135 4.04 2.83 10.18
C ARG A 135 4.44 1.37 10.15
N ALA A 136 5.20 0.95 11.15
CA ALA A 136 5.57 -0.44 11.36
C ALA A 136 4.35 -1.35 11.57
N SER A 137 3.32 -0.85 12.24
CA SER A 137 2.06 -1.56 12.47
C SER A 137 1.31 -1.87 11.18
N GLN A 138 1.34 -0.96 10.20
CA GLN A 138 0.76 -1.21 8.88
C GLN A 138 1.57 -2.26 8.09
N ALA A 139 2.90 -2.17 8.14
CA ALA A 139 3.77 -3.18 7.54
C ALA A 139 3.57 -4.56 8.16
N LEU A 140 3.41 -4.64 9.49
CA LEU A 140 3.08 -5.88 10.21
C LEU A 140 1.74 -6.47 9.74
N PHE A 141 0.70 -5.64 9.64
CA PHE A 141 -0.62 -6.06 9.15
C PHE A 141 -0.52 -6.64 7.73
N ILE A 142 0.18 -5.96 6.84
CA ILE A 142 0.37 -6.39 5.45
C ILE A 142 1.18 -7.69 5.39
N LYS A 143 2.26 -7.80 6.17
CA LYS A 143 3.08 -9.01 6.25
C LYS A 143 2.30 -10.25 6.72
N GLN A 144 1.30 -10.05 7.58
CA GLN A 144 0.43 -11.14 8.04
C GLN A 144 -0.65 -11.49 7.03
N MET A 145 -1.04 -10.57 6.17
CA MET A 145 -2.20 -10.70 5.28
C MET A 145 -1.83 -11.17 3.88
N LEU A 146 -0.71 -10.72 3.32
CA LEU A 146 -0.26 -11.13 2.00
C LEU A 146 0.39 -12.51 2.05
N ALA A 147 0.24 -13.27 0.97
CA ALA A 147 1.00 -14.49 0.79
C ALA A 147 2.50 -14.17 0.73
N ARG A 148 3.30 -14.94 1.47
CA ARG A 148 4.75 -14.74 1.51
C ARG A 148 5.38 -15.32 0.25
N PRO A 149 6.17 -14.53 -0.49
CA PRO A 149 6.94 -15.08 -1.59
C PRO A 149 8.01 -16.04 -1.04
N LEU A 150 8.27 -17.11 -1.75
CA LEU A 150 9.38 -18.00 -1.44
C LEU A 150 10.71 -17.29 -1.74
N ALA A 151 11.78 -17.66 -1.04
CA ALA A 151 13.11 -17.06 -1.24
C ALA A 151 13.55 -17.08 -2.73
N ARG A 152 13.26 -18.17 -3.45
CA ARG A 152 13.49 -18.26 -4.89
C ARG A 152 12.63 -17.32 -5.75
N GLU A 153 11.44 -16.95 -5.25
CA GLU A 153 10.55 -16.01 -5.91
C GLU A 153 11.04 -14.58 -5.68
N ILE A 154 11.51 -14.27 -4.47
CA ILE A 154 12.17 -13.00 -4.15
C ILE A 154 13.41 -12.79 -5.03
N ALA A 155 14.25 -13.83 -5.18
CA ALA A 155 15.46 -13.75 -5.97
C ALA A 155 15.21 -13.65 -7.50
N ARG A 156 14.05 -14.10 -7.97
CA ARG A 156 13.64 -14.08 -9.38
C ARG A 156 12.74 -12.90 -9.74
N THR A 157 12.28 -12.12 -8.75
CA THR A 157 11.32 -11.06 -8.99
C THR A 157 11.99 -9.89 -9.68
N GLY A 158 11.54 -9.63 -10.89
CA GLY A 158 11.63 -8.31 -11.52
C GLY A 158 10.81 -7.27 -10.72
N GLU A 159 10.42 -6.21 -11.37
CA GLU A 159 9.56 -5.18 -10.79
C GLU A 159 8.25 -5.77 -10.21
N PRO A 160 7.71 -5.20 -9.11
CA PRO A 160 6.41 -5.59 -8.61
C PRO A 160 5.32 -5.27 -9.64
N ASP A 161 4.24 -6.06 -9.61
CA ASP A 161 3.09 -5.82 -10.49
C ASP A 161 2.29 -4.61 -10.03
N PHE A 162 2.41 -4.23 -8.74
CA PHE A 162 1.80 -3.04 -8.16
C PHE A 162 2.53 -2.58 -6.89
N CYS A 163 2.56 -1.26 -6.67
CA CYS A 163 3.14 -0.65 -5.47
C CYS A 163 2.06 -0.02 -4.59
N VAL A 164 2.33 0.12 -3.29
CA VAL A 164 1.52 0.90 -2.35
C VAL A 164 2.42 1.84 -1.58
N LEU A 165 2.08 3.12 -1.56
CA LEU A 165 2.72 4.14 -0.73
C LEU A 165 1.71 4.59 0.33
N ALA A 166 1.96 4.25 1.60
CA ALA A 166 1.07 4.55 2.71
C ALA A 166 1.72 5.54 3.69
N ALA A 167 1.18 6.74 3.72
CA ALA A 167 1.58 7.87 4.54
C ALA A 167 0.42 8.34 5.43
N PRO A 168 0.06 7.60 6.49
CA PRO A 168 -1.08 7.94 7.34
C PRO A 168 -0.96 9.30 8.04
N GLY A 169 0.25 9.77 8.31
CA GLY A 169 0.48 11.09 8.91
C GLY A 169 0.43 12.24 7.92
N TYR A 170 0.54 11.97 6.61
CA TYR A 170 0.38 13.01 5.59
C TYR A 170 -1.10 13.40 5.44
N GLN A 171 -1.38 14.69 5.55
CA GLN A 171 -2.70 15.26 5.32
C GLN A 171 -2.73 15.95 3.96
N CYS A 172 -3.64 15.52 3.08
CA CYS A 172 -3.80 16.13 1.77
C CYS A 172 -4.26 17.59 1.91
N ASP A 173 -3.72 18.46 1.05
CA ASP A 173 -4.16 19.85 0.97
C ASP A 173 -5.64 19.90 0.54
N PRO A 174 -6.53 20.55 1.32
CA PRO A 174 -7.93 20.72 0.95
C PRO A 174 -8.16 21.48 -0.36
N ALA A 175 -7.15 22.22 -0.84
CA ALA A 175 -7.21 22.93 -2.11
C ALA A 175 -7.10 21.99 -3.32
N ILE A 176 -6.65 20.74 -3.15
CA ILE A 176 -6.59 19.76 -4.23
C ILE A 176 -8.00 19.43 -4.70
N LYS A 177 -8.27 19.70 -5.95
CA LYS A 177 -9.60 19.55 -6.55
C LYS A 177 -10.03 18.09 -6.56
N GLY A 178 -11.27 17.86 -6.12
CA GLY A 178 -11.91 16.53 -6.15
C GLY A 178 -11.80 15.76 -4.83
N LEU A 179 -10.97 16.19 -3.87
CA LEU A 179 -10.92 15.58 -2.54
C LEU A 179 -12.14 15.95 -1.69
N ASN A 180 -12.53 15.05 -0.80
CA ASN A 180 -13.61 15.28 0.16
C ASN A 180 -13.10 15.63 1.57
N SER A 181 -11.87 15.24 1.88
CA SER A 181 -11.24 15.45 3.18
C SER A 181 -9.71 15.52 3.03
N SER A 182 -9.01 15.65 4.14
CA SER A 182 -7.54 15.56 4.17
C SER A 182 -6.98 14.14 4.00
N ALA A 183 -7.85 13.12 3.90
CA ALA A 183 -7.44 11.76 3.56
C ALA A 183 -7.75 11.47 2.10
N ALA A 184 -6.92 10.63 1.50
CA ALA A 184 -7.14 10.12 0.16
C ALA A 184 -6.59 8.70 0.00
N VAL A 185 -7.36 7.86 -0.68
CA VAL A 185 -6.93 6.54 -1.17
C VAL A 185 -7.08 6.58 -2.68
N VAL A 186 -5.97 6.66 -3.39
CA VAL A 186 -5.95 6.87 -4.85
C VAL A 186 -5.30 5.68 -5.53
N ILE A 187 -5.98 5.11 -6.52
CA ILE A 187 -5.45 4.02 -7.35
C ILE A 187 -5.12 4.60 -8.72
N ASN A 188 -3.86 4.47 -9.13
CA ASN A 188 -3.42 4.76 -10.51
C ASN A 188 -3.04 3.42 -11.18
N PHE A 189 -3.88 2.98 -12.09
CA PHE A 189 -3.65 1.72 -12.83
C PHE A 189 -2.57 1.85 -13.89
N GLN A 190 -2.37 3.03 -14.45
CA GLN A 190 -1.34 3.29 -15.45
C GLN A 190 0.06 3.23 -14.83
N GLU A 191 0.26 3.87 -13.68
CA GLU A 191 1.54 3.83 -12.94
C GLU A 191 1.67 2.63 -12.01
N ARG A 192 0.63 1.81 -11.89
CA ARG A 192 0.63 0.63 -11.03
C ARG A 192 0.91 0.95 -9.55
N VAL A 193 0.27 2.00 -9.03
CA VAL A 193 0.48 2.45 -7.65
C VAL A 193 -0.83 2.78 -6.94
N ILE A 194 -0.85 2.50 -5.64
CA ILE A 194 -1.88 2.94 -4.69
C ILE A 194 -1.25 3.95 -3.75
N LEU A 195 -1.86 5.11 -3.61
CA LEU A 195 -1.52 6.11 -2.61
C LEU A 195 -2.53 6.04 -1.46
N VAL A 196 -2.05 6.01 -0.21
CA VAL A 196 -2.89 6.03 0.99
C VAL A 196 -2.40 7.14 1.90
N ALA A 197 -3.19 8.20 2.06
CA ALA A 197 -2.88 9.38 2.84
C ALA A 197 -3.92 9.62 3.94
N GLY A 198 -3.50 10.16 5.08
CA GLY A 198 -4.37 10.68 6.14
C GLY A 198 -5.19 9.64 6.90
N THR A 199 -4.86 8.35 6.79
CA THR A 199 -5.56 7.29 7.53
C THR A 199 -4.61 6.21 8.05
N GLY A 200 -4.66 5.97 9.36
CA GLY A 200 -3.92 4.89 10.02
C GLY A 200 -4.61 3.53 9.96
N TYR A 201 -5.82 3.46 9.40
CA TYR A 201 -6.57 2.21 9.31
C TYR A 201 -6.02 1.29 8.22
N SER A 202 -5.28 0.26 8.62
CA SER A 202 -4.60 -0.68 7.69
C SER A 202 -5.55 -1.41 6.74
N GLY A 203 -6.84 -1.50 7.07
CA GLY A 203 -7.86 -2.07 6.20
C GLY A 203 -8.06 -1.33 4.88
N GLU A 204 -7.63 -0.05 4.77
CA GLU A 204 -7.64 0.67 3.48
C GLU A 204 -6.63 0.07 2.50
N ILE A 205 -5.40 -0.23 2.95
CA ILE A 205 -4.39 -0.88 2.12
C ILE A 205 -4.91 -2.22 1.60
N LYS A 206 -5.47 -3.06 2.50
CA LYS A 206 -6.08 -4.34 2.13
C LYS A 206 -7.15 -4.20 1.05
N LYS A 207 -8.09 -3.27 1.25
CA LYS A 207 -9.22 -3.11 0.34
C LYS A 207 -8.83 -2.47 -0.99
N SER A 208 -7.79 -1.65 -0.99
CA SER A 208 -7.25 -1.07 -2.22
C SER A 208 -6.55 -2.13 -3.07
N ILE A 209 -5.77 -3.02 -2.45
CA ILE A 209 -5.18 -4.18 -3.12
C ILE A 209 -6.28 -5.07 -3.71
N PHE A 210 -7.36 -5.31 -2.95
CA PHE A 210 -8.50 -6.07 -3.46
C PHE A 210 -9.17 -5.37 -4.67
N SER A 211 -9.31 -4.05 -4.65
CA SER A 211 -9.84 -3.30 -5.81
C SER A 211 -8.92 -3.41 -7.02
N VAL A 212 -7.60 -3.40 -6.81
CA VAL A 212 -6.63 -3.62 -7.89
C VAL A 212 -6.79 -5.01 -8.50
N MET A 213 -6.92 -6.06 -7.67
CA MET A 213 -7.15 -7.42 -8.17
C MET A 213 -8.47 -7.54 -8.95
N ASN A 214 -9.54 -6.84 -8.50
CA ASN A 214 -10.83 -6.81 -9.20
C ASN A 214 -10.76 -6.13 -10.58
N TYR A 215 -9.76 -5.31 -10.83
CA TYR A 215 -9.53 -4.70 -12.14
C TYR A 215 -8.56 -5.53 -12.97
N LEU A 216 -7.39 -5.87 -12.42
CA LEU A 216 -6.33 -6.53 -13.18
C LEU A 216 -6.72 -7.93 -13.68
N LEU A 217 -7.32 -8.76 -12.81
CA LEU A 217 -7.62 -10.14 -13.17
C LEU A 217 -8.63 -10.25 -14.32
N PRO A 218 -9.75 -9.51 -14.32
CA PRO A 218 -10.67 -9.52 -15.47
C PRO A 218 -10.06 -8.90 -16.73
N VAL A 219 -9.28 -7.83 -16.60
CA VAL A 219 -8.78 -7.06 -17.76
C VAL A 219 -7.57 -7.72 -18.41
N GLU A 220 -6.68 -8.34 -17.60
CA GLU A 220 -5.41 -8.89 -18.10
C GLU A 220 -5.47 -10.41 -18.29
N ASP A 221 -6.21 -11.12 -17.44
CA ASP A 221 -6.18 -12.59 -17.38
C ASP A 221 -7.52 -13.23 -17.75
N ASP A 222 -8.60 -12.45 -17.97
CA ASP A 222 -9.97 -12.93 -18.15
C ASP A 222 -10.47 -13.81 -16.99
N VAL A 223 -10.06 -13.47 -15.76
CA VAL A 223 -10.35 -14.21 -14.52
C VAL A 223 -11.23 -13.38 -13.59
N LEU A 224 -12.31 -13.98 -13.10
CA LEU A 224 -13.20 -13.36 -12.11
C LEU A 224 -12.60 -13.50 -10.70
N PRO A 225 -12.20 -12.40 -10.03
CA PRO A 225 -11.76 -12.44 -8.65
C PRO A 225 -12.96 -12.60 -7.70
N MET A 226 -12.79 -13.44 -6.66
CA MET A 226 -13.80 -13.60 -5.64
C MET A 226 -13.23 -13.29 -4.25
N HIS A 227 -13.97 -12.50 -3.47
CA HIS A 227 -13.64 -12.21 -2.07
C HIS A 227 -14.47 -13.13 -1.17
N LEU A 228 -13.91 -14.29 -0.86
CA LEU A 228 -14.59 -15.30 -0.06
C LEU A 228 -13.63 -16.02 0.91
N SER A 229 -14.21 -16.70 1.89
CA SER A 229 -13.52 -17.68 2.72
C SER A 229 -14.10 -19.06 2.42
N LEU A 230 -13.23 -20.06 2.28
CA LEU A 230 -13.63 -21.46 2.18
C LEU A 230 -13.44 -22.12 3.53
N ILE A 231 -14.50 -22.75 4.05
CA ILE A 231 -14.42 -23.66 5.20
C ILE A 231 -14.55 -25.07 4.64
N HIS A 232 -13.51 -25.86 4.77
CA HIS A 232 -13.56 -27.28 4.42
C HIS A 232 -14.14 -28.04 5.61
N ILE A 233 -15.32 -28.62 5.44
CA ILE A 233 -15.93 -29.53 6.41
C ILE A 233 -15.57 -30.94 5.96
N SER A 234 -14.67 -31.59 6.68
CA SER A 234 -14.32 -33.02 6.51
C SER A 234 -15.29 -33.91 7.28
#